data_c6021fcabf4a85a3290f1eada647f2ef
#
_entry.id   c6021fcabf4a85a3290f1eada647f2ef
#
_cell.length_a   1.000
_cell.length_b   1.000
_cell.length_c   1.000
_cell.angle_alpha   90.00
_cell.angle_beta   90.00
_cell.angle_gamma   90.00
#
_symmetry.space_group_name_H-M   'P 1'
#
loop_
_entity.id
_entity.type
_entity.pdbx_description
1 polymer ?
#
loop_
_entity_poly.entity_id
_entity_poly.type
_entity_poly.pdbx_seq_one_letter_code
_entity_poly.pdbx_strand_id
1 'polypeptide(L)'
;MASRRNFIRNTTLGFSVATLSPLIGKSEEFNFDKAPARNDLPVGIADYTFLNFDIPASIKMMQRLDIHFMSIKDFHLPINSTKEKIDEVVNEYKDGGITIYAVGVIYMKSKDAVDQAFEYAKNVGVNIIVGVPNHDLVDYAEQKVKSYNIKLAIHNHGPEDKMYPNPEIAYDLIKNKDARMGLCLDIGHAQRAGVDPAKAVLKYDKRIFDLHIKDVTKAAQDGQAIEAGRGIINFPALVRALRKIKYPGHCSIEFELDMKDPLPGIAESVGYFKGVKDGTA
;
A
#
# COMPACT_ATOMS: atom_id res chain seq x y z
N MET A 1 -28.84 2.11 45.54
CA MET A 1 -29.32 2.71 44.27
C MET A 1 -29.05 4.20 44.31
N ALA A 2 -27.96 4.69 43.71
CA ALA A 2 -27.63 6.13 43.68
C ALA A 2 -28.08 6.68 42.33
N SER A 3 -28.94 7.67 42.41
CA SER A 3 -29.63 8.31 41.29
C SER A 3 -28.72 9.22 40.46
N ARG A 4 -28.82 9.10 39.12
CA ARG A 4 -28.12 9.88 38.10
C ARG A 4 -28.44 11.39 38.05
N ARG A 5 -29.01 11.97 39.12
CA ARG A 5 -29.55 13.35 39.12
C ARG A 5 -28.69 14.43 39.81
N ASN A 6 -27.51 14.07 40.35
CA ASN A 6 -26.72 15.03 41.14
C ASN A 6 -25.44 15.54 40.48
N PHE A 7 -25.29 15.44 39.16
CA PHE A 7 -24.06 15.91 38.46
C PHE A 7 -24.18 17.30 37.81
N ILE A 8 -25.34 17.93 37.88
CA ILE A 8 -25.56 19.27 37.27
C ILE A 8 -25.95 20.28 38.36
N ARG A 9 -24.98 20.60 39.20
CA ARG A 9 -25.14 21.79 40.10
C ARG A 9 -23.75 22.18 40.60
N ASN A 10 -23.02 22.94 39.79
CA ASN A 10 -21.99 23.90 40.18
C ASN A 10 -21.16 24.27 38.95
N THR A 11 -21.68 25.14 38.10
CA THR A 11 -20.86 25.96 37.22
C THR A 11 -21.39 27.39 37.28
N THR A 12 -20.73 28.20 38.06
CA THR A 12 -20.88 29.65 38.14
C THR A 12 -20.47 30.27 36.80
N LEU A 13 -21.36 31.09 36.24
CA LEU A 13 -21.11 31.94 35.07
C LEU A 13 -20.03 32.99 35.38
N GLY A 14 -18.91 32.92 34.68
CA GLY A 14 -17.99 34.03 34.49
C GLY A 14 -18.10 34.53 33.05
N PHE A 15 -18.73 35.69 32.85
CA PHE A 15 -18.68 36.38 31.56
C PHE A 15 -17.30 37.03 31.38
N SER A 16 -16.49 36.54 30.47
CA SER A 16 -15.32 37.26 29.96
C SER A 16 -15.60 37.65 28.50
N VAL A 17 -15.59 38.95 28.27
CA VAL A 17 -15.66 39.54 26.92
C VAL A 17 -14.38 39.19 26.19
N ALA A 18 -14.45 38.29 25.21
CA ALA A 18 -13.34 38.01 24.34
C ALA A 18 -13.50 38.84 23.06
N THR A 19 -12.54 39.72 22.85
CA THR A 19 -12.34 40.46 21.59
C THR A 19 -12.09 39.50 20.43
N LEU A 20 -12.92 39.56 19.40
CA LEU A 20 -12.75 38.87 18.15
C LEU A 20 -11.51 39.41 17.41
N SER A 21 -10.39 38.69 17.50
CA SER A 21 -9.29 38.82 16.53
C SER A 21 -9.57 37.87 15.34
N PRO A 22 -9.34 38.30 14.08
CA PRO A 22 -9.55 37.44 12.95
C PRO A 22 -8.52 36.30 13.03
N LEU A 23 -9.00 35.07 13.16
CA LEU A 23 -8.21 33.85 12.95
C LEU A 23 -7.83 33.80 11.46
N ILE A 24 -6.66 34.35 11.15
CA ILE A 24 -5.95 33.97 9.93
C ILE A 24 -5.55 32.53 10.13
N GLY A 25 -6.28 31.63 9.49
CA GLY A 25 -5.95 30.22 9.44
C GLY A 25 -4.54 30.06 8.89
N LYS A 26 -3.59 29.66 9.73
CA LYS A 26 -2.36 29.07 9.25
C LYS A 26 -2.77 27.79 8.53
N SER A 27 -2.63 27.78 7.20
CA SER A 27 -2.57 26.55 6.45
C SER A 27 -1.44 25.73 7.09
N GLU A 28 -1.79 24.64 7.76
CA GLU A 28 -0.77 23.65 8.12
C GLU A 28 -0.20 23.15 6.79
N GLU A 29 1.05 23.55 6.50
CA GLU A 29 1.84 22.92 5.44
C GLU A 29 1.87 21.44 5.78
N PHE A 30 1.25 20.63 4.94
CA PHE A 30 1.30 19.17 5.04
C PHE A 30 2.76 18.77 4.83
N ASN A 31 3.43 18.48 5.92
CA ASN A 31 4.85 18.17 5.92
C ASN A 31 5.02 16.73 5.46
N PHE A 32 5.30 16.54 4.16
CA PHE A 32 5.54 15.25 3.52
C PHE A 32 6.75 14.47 4.11
N ASP A 33 7.56 15.12 4.96
CA ASP A 33 8.75 14.52 5.59
C ASP A 33 8.46 13.79 6.91
N LYS A 34 7.23 13.78 7.42
CA LYS A 34 6.88 12.89 8.51
C LYS A 34 6.55 11.51 7.96
N ALA A 35 7.61 10.72 7.71
CA ALA A 35 7.42 9.28 7.66
C ALA A 35 6.61 8.84 8.90
N PRO A 36 5.54 8.04 8.74
CA PRO A 36 4.76 7.55 9.87
C PRO A 36 5.71 6.95 10.91
N ALA A 37 5.37 7.12 12.19
CA ALA A 37 6.20 6.59 13.28
C ALA A 37 6.55 5.14 12.95
N ARG A 38 7.82 4.78 13.02
CA ARG A 38 8.47 3.56 12.47
C ARG A 38 7.82 2.20 12.83
N ASN A 39 6.67 2.18 13.48
CA ASN A 39 5.94 0.97 13.91
C ASN A 39 4.45 1.02 13.59
N ASP A 40 3.95 1.99 12.83
CA ASP A 40 2.51 2.19 12.64
C ASP A 40 1.89 1.26 11.59
N LEU A 41 2.69 0.65 10.70
CA LEU A 41 2.22 -0.20 9.61
C LEU A 41 1.04 0.44 8.88
N PRO A 42 1.25 1.56 8.16
CA PRO A 42 0.17 2.28 7.51
C PRO A 42 -0.56 1.39 6.51
N VAL A 43 -1.90 1.41 6.58
CA VAL A 43 -2.74 0.64 5.66
C VAL A 43 -3.01 1.47 4.42
N GLY A 44 -2.80 0.87 3.26
CA GLY A 44 -3.09 1.44 1.94
C GLY A 44 -4.02 0.54 1.13
N ILE A 45 -4.26 0.95 -0.11
CA ILE A 45 -4.92 0.13 -1.13
C ILE A 45 -3.99 -0.03 -2.34
N ALA A 46 -3.86 -1.26 -2.84
CA ALA A 46 -3.35 -1.52 -4.17
C ALA A 46 -4.51 -1.34 -5.15
N ASP A 47 -4.35 -0.44 -6.09
CA ASP A 47 -5.44 0.10 -6.91
C ASP A 47 -6.16 -0.95 -7.78
N TYR A 48 -5.55 -2.11 -8.03
CA TYR A 48 -6.23 -3.22 -8.73
C TYR A 48 -7.57 -3.60 -8.07
N THR A 49 -7.69 -3.39 -6.78
CA THR A 49 -8.92 -3.50 -5.99
C THR A 49 -10.09 -2.71 -6.60
N PHE A 50 -9.81 -1.61 -7.30
CA PHE A 50 -10.82 -0.72 -7.88
C PHE A 50 -10.91 -0.78 -9.41
N LEU A 51 -10.47 -1.88 -10.02
CA LEU A 51 -10.42 -2.06 -11.48
C LEU A 51 -11.72 -1.70 -12.23
N ASN A 52 -12.88 -1.87 -11.59
CA ASN A 52 -14.18 -1.63 -12.22
C ASN A 52 -14.83 -0.29 -11.80
N PHE A 53 -14.08 0.60 -11.15
CA PHE A 53 -14.59 1.87 -10.64
C PHE A 53 -13.80 3.02 -11.23
N ASP A 54 -14.42 4.20 -11.32
CA ASP A 54 -13.73 5.44 -11.66
C ASP A 54 -13.03 6.06 -10.44
N ILE A 55 -12.23 7.08 -10.67
CA ILE A 55 -11.47 7.77 -9.63
C ILE A 55 -12.37 8.33 -8.53
N PRO A 56 -13.47 9.08 -8.84
CA PRO A 56 -14.36 9.58 -7.79
C PRO A 56 -14.98 8.49 -6.91
N ALA A 57 -15.37 7.36 -7.50
CA ALA A 57 -15.92 6.23 -6.74
C ALA A 57 -14.86 5.57 -5.85
N SER A 58 -13.65 5.40 -6.36
CA SER A 58 -12.51 4.85 -5.61
C SER A 58 -12.14 5.74 -4.43
N ILE A 59 -12.05 7.06 -4.63
CA ILE A 59 -11.83 8.06 -3.57
C ILE A 59 -12.91 7.93 -2.49
N LYS A 60 -14.18 7.90 -2.88
CA LYS A 60 -15.30 7.79 -1.95
C LYS A 60 -15.27 6.50 -1.13
N MET A 61 -14.89 5.38 -1.74
CA MET A 61 -14.72 4.11 -1.02
C MET A 61 -13.57 4.20 -0.01
N MET A 62 -12.42 4.75 -0.40
CA MET A 62 -11.27 4.92 0.49
C MET A 62 -11.60 5.85 1.67
N GLN A 63 -12.29 6.96 1.43
CA GLN A 63 -12.76 7.87 2.50
C GLN A 63 -13.68 7.17 3.49
N ARG A 64 -14.61 6.32 3.02
CA ARG A 64 -15.50 5.54 3.91
C ARG A 64 -14.75 4.54 4.78
N LEU A 65 -13.57 4.09 4.34
CA LEU A 65 -12.72 3.12 5.03
C LEU A 65 -11.64 3.80 5.91
N ASP A 66 -11.57 5.12 5.88
CA ASP A 66 -10.49 5.89 6.52
C ASP A 66 -9.12 5.38 6.09
N ILE A 67 -8.92 5.29 4.75
CA ILE A 67 -7.67 4.91 4.09
C ILE A 67 -7.16 6.08 3.26
N HIS A 68 -5.88 6.43 3.46
CA HIS A 68 -5.28 7.63 2.90
C HIS A 68 -4.07 7.36 1.98
N PHE A 69 -3.75 6.10 1.70
CA PHE A 69 -2.59 5.73 0.90
C PHE A 69 -2.98 4.79 -0.23
N MET A 70 -2.43 5.04 -1.43
CA MET A 70 -2.69 4.22 -2.62
C MET A 70 -1.42 3.98 -3.42
N SER A 71 -1.26 2.74 -3.91
CA SER A 71 -0.38 2.40 -5.03
C SER A 71 -1.22 2.42 -6.30
N ILE A 72 -1.09 3.49 -7.12
CA ILE A 72 -1.97 3.70 -8.29
C ILE A 72 -1.58 2.84 -9.48
N LYS A 73 -2.59 2.39 -10.25
CA LYS A 73 -2.42 1.54 -11.43
C LYS A 73 -2.80 2.25 -12.73
N ASP A 74 -2.34 1.67 -13.84
CA ASP A 74 -2.40 2.24 -15.19
C ASP A 74 -3.80 2.41 -15.78
N PHE A 75 -4.82 1.78 -15.23
CA PHE A 75 -6.21 2.00 -15.67
C PHE A 75 -6.79 3.33 -15.10
N HIS A 76 -6.37 3.77 -13.92
CA HIS A 76 -6.74 5.09 -13.38
C HIS A 76 -5.78 6.20 -13.86
N LEU A 77 -4.50 5.86 -14.02
CA LEU A 77 -3.50 6.80 -14.53
C LEU A 77 -2.60 6.11 -15.57
N PRO A 78 -2.97 6.15 -16.85
CA PRO A 78 -2.20 5.50 -17.91
C PRO A 78 -0.74 5.93 -17.92
N ILE A 79 0.17 4.96 -18.12
CA ILE A 79 1.62 5.16 -18.03
C ILE A 79 2.16 6.16 -19.07
N ASN A 80 1.42 6.38 -20.17
CA ASN A 80 1.74 7.33 -21.23
C ASN A 80 1.00 8.66 -21.10
N SER A 81 0.41 8.96 -19.94
CA SER A 81 -0.27 10.22 -19.68
C SER A 81 0.66 11.41 -19.78
N THR A 82 0.14 12.54 -20.26
CA THR A 82 0.88 13.81 -20.22
C THR A 82 1.07 14.29 -18.79
N LYS A 83 2.04 15.19 -18.58
CA LYS A 83 2.28 15.73 -17.22
C LYS A 83 1.05 16.43 -16.66
N GLU A 84 0.30 17.16 -17.51
CA GLU A 84 -0.94 17.84 -17.11
C GLU A 84 -2.00 16.84 -16.62
N LYS A 85 -2.16 15.69 -17.33
CA LYS A 85 -3.10 14.65 -16.90
C LYS A 85 -2.65 13.95 -15.63
N ILE A 86 -1.35 13.75 -15.48
CA ILE A 86 -0.78 13.22 -14.24
C ILE A 86 -1.09 14.16 -13.07
N ASP A 87 -0.84 15.46 -13.24
CA ASP A 87 -1.09 16.45 -12.20
C ASP A 87 -2.58 16.55 -11.85
N GLU A 88 -3.46 16.49 -12.85
CA GLU A 88 -4.91 16.45 -12.65
C GLU A 88 -5.30 15.27 -11.74
N VAL A 89 -4.91 14.04 -12.08
CA VAL A 89 -5.27 12.84 -11.33
C VAL A 89 -4.64 12.82 -9.93
N VAL A 90 -3.37 13.20 -9.83
CA VAL A 90 -2.69 13.27 -8.52
C VAL A 90 -3.37 14.28 -7.60
N ASN A 91 -3.77 15.45 -8.13
CA ASN A 91 -4.48 16.46 -7.37
C ASN A 91 -5.89 15.98 -6.98
N GLU A 92 -6.61 15.28 -7.85
CA GLU A 92 -7.94 14.73 -7.55
C GLU A 92 -7.88 13.78 -6.35
N TYR A 93 -6.92 12.85 -6.32
CA TYR A 93 -6.72 11.98 -5.15
C TYR A 93 -6.31 12.77 -3.91
N LYS A 94 -5.40 13.73 -4.06
CA LYS A 94 -4.94 14.58 -2.96
C LYS A 94 -6.07 15.41 -2.35
N ASP A 95 -6.94 15.99 -3.18
CA ASP A 95 -8.10 16.75 -2.76
C ASP A 95 -9.12 15.84 -2.04
N GLY A 96 -9.17 14.56 -2.43
CA GLY A 96 -9.89 13.50 -1.72
C GLY A 96 -9.25 13.05 -0.40
N GLY A 97 -8.09 13.60 -0.01
CA GLY A 97 -7.35 13.21 1.20
C GLY A 97 -6.52 11.94 1.04
N ILE A 98 -6.18 11.56 -0.21
CA ILE A 98 -5.44 10.33 -0.53
C ILE A 98 -4.07 10.68 -1.11
N THR A 99 -3.03 10.05 -0.57
CA THR A 99 -1.66 10.16 -1.04
C THR A 99 -1.32 8.96 -1.94
N ILE A 100 -0.98 9.22 -3.19
CA ILE A 100 -0.36 8.23 -4.06
C ILE A 100 1.09 8.09 -3.63
N TYR A 101 1.49 6.91 -3.10
CA TYR A 101 2.83 6.65 -2.59
C TYR A 101 3.69 5.79 -3.52
N ALA A 102 3.06 5.05 -4.44
CA ALA A 102 3.69 4.17 -5.40
C ALA A 102 2.90 4.09 -6.70
N VAL A 103 3.52 3.58 -7.74
CA VAL A 103 2.87 3.25 -9.02
C VAL A 103 3.06 1.76 -9.31
N GLY A 104 2.04 1.08 -9.83
CA GLY A 104 2.13 -0.33 -10.23
C GLY A 104 0.87 -1.15 -9.92
N VAL A 105 0.88 -2.43 -10.30
CA VAL A 105 2.00 -3.27 -10.80
C VAL A 105 2.25 -2.97 -12.28
N ILE A 106 3.50 -2.64 -12.64
CA ILE A 106 3.92 -2.32 -14.01
C ILE A 106 4.76 -3.47 -14.59
N TYR A 107 4.30 -4.04 -15.71
CA TYR A 107 5.05 -5.08 -16.43
C TYR A 107 6.10 -4.43 -17.36
N MET A 108 7.38 -4.76 -17.15
CA MET A 108 8.51 -4.23 -17.91
C MET A 108 9.08 -5.30 -18.85
N LYS A 109 8.52 -5.37 -20.06
CA LYS A 109 8.84 -6.43 -21.06
C LYS A 109 9.93 -6.01 -22.05
N SER A 110 10.38 -4.75 -22.04
CA SER A 110 11.44 -4.21 -22.90
C SER A 110 12.19 -3.10 -22.18
N LYS A 111 13.34 -2.68 -22.70
CA LYS A 111 14.07 -1.53 -22.16
C LYS A 111 13.24 -0.27 -22.21
N ASP A 112 12.47 -0.04 -23.29
CA ASP A 112 11.58 1.11 -23.40
C ASP A 112 10.50 1.09 -22.34
N ALA A 113 9.95 -0.08 -22.00
CA ALA A 113 8.97 -0.22 -20.92
C ALA A 113 9.59 0.06 -19.54
N VAL A 114 10.86 -0.29 -19.32
CA VAL A 114 11.60 0.09 -18.12
C VAL A 114 11.77 1.60 -18.07
N ASP A 115 12.24 2.22 -19.16
CA ASP A 115 12.45 3.67 -19.23
C ASP A 115 11.16 4.44 -18.97
N GLN A 116 10.07 4.02 -19.60
CA GLN A 116 8.75 4.60 -19.43
C GLN A 116 8.26 4.51 -17.98
N ALA A 117 8.46 3.36 -17.32
CA ALA A 117 8.04 3.17 -15.93
C ALA A 117 8.76 4.13 -14.97
N PHE A 118 10.06 4.34 -15.16
CA PHE A 118 10.83 5.26 -14.31
C PHE A 118 10.49 6.73 -14.57
N GLU A 119 10.32 7.11 -15.84
CA GLU A 119 9.89 8.48 -16.18
C GLU A 119 8.46 8.75 -15.67
N TYR A 120 7.56 7.79 -15.81
CA TYR A 120 6.22 7.87 -15.26
C TYR A 120 6.22 8.05 -13.72
N ALA A 121 6.96 7.22 -12.98
CA ALA A 121 7.05 7.34 -11.52
C ALA A 121 7.61 8.71 -11.09
N LYS A 122 8.63 9.22 -11.81
CA LYS A 122 9.18 10.57 -11.59
C LYS A 122 8.13 11.64 -11.83
N ASN A 123 7.35 11.54 -12.91
CA ASN A 123 6.31 12.51 -13.26
C ASN A 123 5.13 12.49 -12.28
N VAL A 124 4.77 11.32 -11.73
CA VAL A 124 3.79 11.18 -10.65
C VAL A 124 4.33 11.74 -9.33
N GLY A 125 5.66 11.79 -9.17
CA GLY A 125 6.29 12.30 -7.95
C GLY A 125 6.45 11.25 -6.84
N VAL A 126 6.46 9.95 -7.20
CA VAL A 126 6.64 8.84 -6.24
C VAL A 126 8.07 8.29 -6.30
N ASN A 127 8.48 7.63 -5.24
CA ASN A 127 9.82 7.03 -5.12
C ASN A 127 9.82 5.50 -5.10
N ILE A 128 8.67 4.87 -5.36
CA ILE A 128 8.50 3.42 -5.43
C ILE A 128 7.73 3.05 -6.69
N ILE A 129 8.31 2.13 -7.46
CA ILE A 129 7.64 1.41 -8.55
C ILE A 129 7.41 -0.01 -8.08
N VAL A 130 6.16 -0.45 -8.04
CA VAL A 130 5.82 -1.87 -7.94
C VAL A 130 5.86 -2.43 -9.37
N GLY A 131 6.80 -3.32 -9.67
CA GLY A 131 7.07 -3.71 -11.04
C GLY A 131 7.40 -5.19 -11.24
N VAL A 132 7.27 -5.61 -12.49
CA VAL A 132 7.55 -6.98 -12.94
C VAL A 132 8.48 -6.90 -14.17
N PRO A 133 9.79 -6.65 -13.98
CA PRO A 133 10.73 -6.66 -15.09
C PRO A 133 10.96 -8.08 -15.57
N ASN A 134 11.10 -8.30 -16.89
CA ASN A 134 11.64 -9.54 -17.40
C ASN A 134 13.03 -9.80 -16.77
N HIS A 135 13.39 -11.06 -16.53
CA HIS A 135 14.64 -11.42 -15.85
C HIS A 135 15.89 -10.83 -16.51
N ASP A 136 15.91 -10.80 -17.85
CA ASP A 136 17.00 -10.23 -18.66
C ASP A 136 17.08 -8.70 -18.61
N LEU A 137 16.06 -8.04 -18.08
CA LEU A 137 16.00 -6.58 -17.91
C LEU A 137 16.35 -6.11 -16.50
N VAL A 138 16.56 -7.02 -15.54
CA VAL A 138 16.82 -6.68 -14.14
C VAL A 138 18.10 -5.83 -14.00
N ASP A 139 19.14 -6.12 -14.76
CA ASP A 139 20.39 -5.33 -14.78
C ASP A 139 20.15 -3.92 -15.36
N TYR A 140 19.32 -3.81 -16.38
CA TYR A 140 18.96 -2.54 -16.95
C TYR A 140 18.09 -1.72 -16.01
N ALA A 141 17.13 -2.37 -15.35
CA ALA A 141 16.30 -1.72 -14.32
C ALA A 141 17.14 -1.22 -13.14
N GLU A 142 18.20 -1.94 -12.73
CA GLU A 142 19.13 -1.48 -11.70
C GLU A 142 19.85 -0.18 -12.11
N GLN A 143 20.22 -0.02 -13.38
CA GLN A 143 20.81 1.24 -13.87
C GLN A 143 19.82 2.40 -13.73
N LYS A 144 18.53 2.17 -14.02
CA LYS A 144 17.47 3.17 -13.87
C LYS A 144 17.19 3.50 -12.40
N VAL A 145 17.13 2.50 -11.53
CA VAL A 145 17.06 2.69 -10.08
C VAL A 145 18.14 3.66 -9.59
N LYS A 146 19.37 3.50 -10.07
CA LYS A 146 20.50 4.39 -9.70
C LYS A 146 20.35 5.79 -10.27
N SER A 147 19.97 5.93 -11.55
CA SER A 147 19.89 7.22 -12.24
C SER A 147 18.72 8.08 -11.78
N TYR A 148 17.57 7.47 -11.49
CA TYR A 148 16.37 8.17 -11.03
C TYR A 148 16.28 8.32 -9.52
N ASN A 149 17.07 7.56 -8.75
CA ASN A 149 16.94 7.42 -7.30
C ASN A 149 15.55 6.98 -6.86
N ILE A 150 14.91 6.12 -7.65
CA ILE A 150 13.58 5.53 -7.40
C ILE A 150 13.78 4.04 -7.08
N LYS A 151 13.06 3.53 -6.09
CA LYS A 151 13.06 2.12 -5.71
C LYS A 151 12.23 1.30 -6.69
N LEU A 152 12.73 0.11 -7.03
CA LEU A 152 11.94 -0.91 -7.74
C LEU A 152 11.61 -2.04 -6.77
N ALA A 153 10.35 -2.21 -6.47
CA ALA A 153 9.78 -3.28 -5.67
C ALA A 153 9.24 -4.36 -6.60
N ILE A 154 9.97 -5.48 -6.77
CA ILE A 154 9.54 -6.56 -7.65
C ILE A 154 8.38 -7.31 -6.98
N HIS A 155 7.25 -7.39 -7.69
CA HIS A 155 6.04 -8.06 -7.24
C HIS A 155 6.11 -9.55 -7.56
N ASN A 156 5.85 -10.41 -6.56
CA ASN A 156 5.67 -11.84 -6.80
C ASN A 156 4.19 -12.13 -7.06
N HIS A 157 3.97 -13.01 -8.01
CA HIS A 157 2.68 -13.65 -8.28
C HIS A 157 2.59 -15.04 -7.63
N GLY A 158 1.58 -15.80 -8.00
CA GLY A 158 1.37 -17.17 -7.54
C GLY A 158 2.09 -18.24 -8.38
N PRO A 159 1.95 -19.51 -8.02
CA PRO A 159 2.67 -20.63 -8.64
C PRO A 159 2.43 -20.80 -10.15
N GLU A 160 1.38 -20.20 -10.69
CA GLU A 160 1.05 -20.19 -12.11
C GLU A 160 1.90 -19.20 -12.93
N ASP A 161 2.50 -18.21 -12.30
CA ASP A 161 3.32 -17.20 -12.97
C ASP A 161 4.69 -17.78 -13.36
N LYS A 162 5.10 -17.52 -14.60
CA LYS A 162 6.37 -18.05 -15.14
C LYS A 162 7.59 -17.22 -14.74
N MET A 163 7.37 -15.95 -14.37
CA MET A 163 8.46 -15.01 -14.10
C MET A 163 8.77 -14.96 -12.60
N TYR A 164 7.75 -14.75 -11.78
CA TYR A 164 7.90 -14.55 -10.34
C TYR A 164 6.88 -15.38 -9.56
N PRO A 165 6.93 -16.73 -9.65
CA PRO A 165 5.96 -17.62 -9.00
C PRO A 165 5.99 -17.57 -7.47
N ASN A 166 7.03 -16.97 -6.90
CA ASN A 166 7.23 -16.79 -5.47
C ASN A 166 8.26 -15.68 -5.21
N PRO A 167 8.35 -15.17 -3.98
CA PRO A 167 9.27 -14.06 -3.65
C PRO A 167 10.76 -14.47 -3.70
N GLU A 168 11.11 -15.77 -3.62
CA GLU A 168 12.50 -16.21 -3.63
C GLU A 168 13.16 -15.96 -5.00
N ILE A 169 12.45 -16.21 -6.10
CA ILE A 169 12.94 -15.95 -7.45
C ILE A 169 13.27 -14.46 -7.62
N ALA A 170 12.37 -13.58 -7.19
CA ALA A 170 12.63 -12.14 -7.23
C ALA A 170 13.84 -11.74 -6.37
N TYR A 171 13.91 -12.27 -5.15
CA TYR A 171 15.02 -12.00 -4.24
C TYR A 171 16.36 -12.45 -4.78
N ASP A 172 16.44 -13.64 -5.34
CA ASP A 172 17.69 -14.19 -5.89
C ASP A 172 18.27 -13.34 -7.04
N LEU A 173 17.39 -12.74 -7.84
CA LEU A 173 17.79 -11.82 -8.90
C LEU A 173 18.36 -10.48 -8.38
N ILE A 174 17.95 -10.05 -7.20
CA ILE A 174 18.26 -8.71 -6.69
C ILE A 174 19.19 -8.68 -5.47
N LYS A 175 19.44 -9.82 -4.79
CA LYS A 175 20.18 -9.88 -3.51
C LYS A 175 21.56 -9.21 -3.56
N ASN A 176 22.24 -9.24 -4.70
CA ASN A 176 23.55 -8.67 -4.93
C ASN A 176 23.51 -7.32 -5.71
N LYS A 177 22.33 -6.75 -5.92
CA LYS A 177 22.15 -5.50 -6.66
C LYS A 177 21.99 -4.31 -5.72
N ASP A 178 21.84 -3.12 -6.31
CA ASP A 178 21.64 -1.88 -5.58
C ASP A 178 20.58 -2.04 -4.47
N ALA A 179 20.80 -1.39 -3.34
CA ALA A 179 19.91 -1.49 -2.18
C ALA A 179 18.48 -0.97 -2.43
N ARG A 180 18.27 -0.22 -3.53
CA ARG A 180 16.95 0.25 -3.97
C ARG A 180 16.20 -0.73 -4.88
N MET A 181 16.79 -1.90 -5.16
CA MET A 181 16.11 -3.07 -5.73
C MET A 181 15.53 -3.91 -4.59
N GLY A 182 14.23 -4.12 -4.56
CA GLY A 182 13.56 -4.82 -3.46
C GLY A 182 12.32 -5.57 -3.92
N LEU A 183 11.47 -5.91 -2.98
CA LEU A 183 10.26 -6.71 -3.17
C LEU A 183 9.02 -5.90 -2.81
N CYS A 184 7.99 -6.02 -3.62
CA CYS A 184 6.61 -5.90 -3.19
C CYS A 184 6.14 -7.31 -2.87
N LEU A 185 6.07 -7.65 -1.59
CA LEU A 185 5.70 -9.00 -1.17
C LEU A 185 4.16 -9.13 -1.17
N ASP A 186 3.62 -9.80 -2.19
CA ASP A 186 2.23 -10.25 -2.13
C ASP A 186 2.16 -11.50 -1.25
N ILE A 187 1.52 -11.34 -0.09
CA ILE A 187 1.48 -12.40 0.94
C ILE A 187 0.53 -13.53 0.57
N GLY A 188 -0.53 -13.26 -0.17
CA GLY A 188 -1.47 -14.28 -0.63
C GLY A 188 -0.86 -15.16 -1.71
N HIS A 189 -0.23 -14.56 -2.69
CA HIS A 189 0.52 -15.28 -3.72
C HIS A 189 1.69 -16.08 -3.14
N ALA A 190 2.44 -15.49 -2.19
CA ALA A 190 3.49 -16.21 -1.47
C ALA A 190 2.93 -17.44 -0.72
N GLN A 191 1.80 -17.27 -0.01
CA GLN A 191 1.15 -18.37 0.72
C GLN A 191 0.68 -19.49 -0.23
N ARG A 192 0.12 -19.14 -1.41
CA ARG A 192 -0.25 -20.12 -2.46
C ARG A 192 0.95 -20.89 -2.99
N ALA A 193 2.12 -20.26 -3.03
CA ALA A 193 3.39 -20.89 -3.41
C ALA A 193 4.04 -21.68 -2.26
N GLY A 194 3.36 -21.85 -1.12
CA GLY A 194 3.88 -22.57 0.04
C GLY A 194 4.87 -21.76 0.90
N VAL A 195 4.99 -20.47 0.66
CA VAL A 195 5.87 -19.57 1.41
C VAL A 195 5.09 -18.91 2.53
N ASP A 196 5.47 -19.15 3.78
CA ASP A 196 4.91 -18.49 4.96
C ASP A 196 5.28 -16.99 4.94
N PRO A 197 4.28 -16.07 4.90
CA PRO A 197 4.55 -14.64 4.81
C PRO A 197 5.36 -14.06 5.97
N ALA A 198 5.14 -14.52 7.20
CA ALA A 198 5.88 -14.04 8.36
C ALA A 198 7.36 -14.43 8.29
N LYS A 199 7.65 -15.65 7.81
CA LYS A 199 9.02 -16.10 7.57
C LYS A 199 9.66 -15.35 6.41
N ALA A 200 8.91 -15.09 5.34
CA ALA A 200 9.38 -14.32 4.20
C ALA A 200 9.78 -12.88 4.62
N VAL A 201 8.95 -12.22 5.43
CA VAL A 201 9.26 -10.90 6.00
C VAL A 201 10.59 -10.91 6.76
N LEU A 202 10.82 -11.90 7.62
CA LEU A 202 12.07 -12.02 8.37
C LEU A 202 13.27 -12.37 7.47
N LYS A 203 13.06 -13.16 6.41
CA LYS A 203 14.11 -13.58 5.47
C LYS A 203 14.58 -12.44 4.58
N TYR A 204 13.65 -11.63 4.10
CA TYR A 204 13.95 -10.60 3.11
C TYR A 204 14.09 -9.19 3.69
N ASP A 205 13.71 -8.98 4.97
CA ASP A 205 13.90 -7.78 5.81
C ASP A 205 14.08 -6.48 4.99
N LYS A 206 15.32 -6.02 4.85
CA LYS A 206 15.68 -4.72 4.23
C LYS A 206 15.34 -4.61 2.75
N ARG A 207 14.92 -5.71 2.11
CA ARG A 207 14.53 -5.72 0.70
C ARG A 207 13.03 -5.62 0.50
N ILE A 208 12.21 -5.58 1.55
CA ILE A 208 10.77 -5.40 1.43
C ILE A 208 10.46 -3.90 1.42
N PHE A 209 9.92 -3.41 0.31
CA PHE A 209 9.58 -1.99 0.13
C PHE A 209 8.09 -1.74 0.14
N ASP A 210 7.29 -2.74 -0.28
CA ASP A 210 5.85 -2.71 -0.26
C ASP A 210 5.27 -4.08 0.06
N LEU A 211 4.01 -4.12 0.48
CA LEU A 211 3.27 -5.34 0.79
C LEU A 211 1.89 -5.26 0.14
N HIS A 212 1.52 -6.32 -0.58
CA HIS A 212 0.13 -6.56 -0.92
C HIS A 212 -0.48 -7.51 0.10
N ILE A 213 -1.45 -7.00 0.85
CA ILE A 213 -2.18 -7.74 1.88
C ILE A 213 -3.38 -8.42 1.23
N LYS A 214 -3.36 -9.73 1.24
CA LYS A 214 -4.35 -10.62 0.65
C LYS A 214 -4.43 -11.88 1.49
N ASP A 215 -5.61 -12.45 1.70
CA ASP A 215 -5.75 -13.78 2.33
C ASP A 215 -6.19 -14.80 1.29
N VAL A 216 -5.97 -16.07 1.58
CA VAL A 216 -6.23 -17.15 0.64
C VAL A 216 -6.80 -18.37 1.35
N THR A 217 -7.64 -19.13 0.65
CA THR A 217 -8.32 -20.30 1.22
C THR A 217 -7.40 -21.49 1.51
N LYS A 218 -6.28 -21.60 0.76
CA LYS A 218 -5.30 -22.70 0.94
C LYS A 218 -3.93 -22.38 0.34
N ALA A 219 -2.90 -23.07 0.84
CA ALA A 219 -1.52 -22.98 0.34
C ALA A 219 -1.32 -23.92 -0.89
N ALA A 220 -1.97 -23.60 -1.99
CA ALA A 220 -1.91 -24.35 -3.24
C ALA A 220 -2.21 -23.44 -4.43
N GLN A 221 -1.81 -23.85 -5.64
CA GLN A 221 -2.01 -23.09 -6.87
C GLN A 221 -3.48 -22.69 -7.08
N ASP A 222 -4.42 -23.55 -6.73
CA ASP A 222 -5.86 -23.31 -6.82
C ASP A 222 -6.47 -22.66 -5.56
N GLY A 223 -5.64 -22.15 -4.63
CA GLY A 223 -6.09 -21.30 -3.53
C GLY A 223 -6.75 -20.03 -4.06
N GLN A 224 -7.91 -19.68 -3.52
CA GLN A 224 -8.68 -18.50 -3.93
C GLN A 224 -8.47 -17.35 -2.96
N ALA A 225 -8.54 -16.11 -3.45
CA ALA A 225 -8.59 -14.94 -2.60
C ALA A 225 -9.84 -14.99 -1.70
N ILE A 226 -9.71 -14.49 -0.48
CA ILE A 226 -10.79 -14.37 0.49
C ILE A 226 -10.52 -13.15 1.39
N GLU A 227 -11.52 -12.67 2.12
CA GLU A 227 -11.34 -11.57 3.06
C GLU A 227 -10.25 -11.90 4.10
N ALA A 228 -9.42 -10.90 4.41
CA ALA A 228 -8.36 -11.07 5.39
C ALA A 228 -8.92 -11.55 6.73
N GLY A 229 -8.32 -12.61 7.24
CA GLY A 229 -8.73 -13.28 8.48
C GLY A 229 -9.71 -14.42 8.32
N ARG A 230 -10.28 -14.63 7.12
CA ARG A 230 -11.11 -15.81 6.83
C ARG A 230 -10.30 -16.95 6.20
N GLY A 231 -9.10 -16.67 5.73
CA GLY A 231 -8.22 -17.65 5.10
C GLY A 231 -7.24 -18.29 6.06
N ILE A 232 -6.07 -18.65 5.51
CA ILE A 232 -5.07 -19.44 6.23
C ILE A 232 -3.84 -18.65 6.68
N ILE A 233 -3.73 -17.38 6.31
CA ILE A 233 -2.56 -16.57 6.64
C ILE A 233 -2.57 -16.20 8.14
N ASN A 234 -1.45 -16.42 8.81
CA ASN A 234 -1.28 -16.04 10.21
C ASN A 234 -0.92 -14.56 10.34
N PHE A 235 -1.91 -13.66 10.25
CA PHE A 235 -1.72 -12.21 10.36
C PHE A 235 -1.08 -11.75 11.67
N PRO A 236 -1.39 -12.30 12.86
CA PRO A 236 -0.64 -11.95 14.07
C PRO A 236 0.85 -12.26 13.98
N ALA A 237 1.25 -13.37 13.34
CA ALA A 237 2.66 -13.68 13.11
C ALA A 237 3.29 -12.73 12.09
N LEU A 238 2.56 -12.37 11.03
CA LEU A 238 2.99 -11.39 10.03
C LEU A 238 3.24 -10.02 10.67
N VAL A 239 2.30 -9.50 11.46
CA VAL A 239 2.44 -8.21 12.15
C VAL A 239 3.64 -8.20 13.09
N ARG A 240 3.84 -9.28 13.89
CA ARG A 240 5.05 -9.39 14.72
C ARG A 240 6.34 -9.38 13.91
N ALA A 241 6.36 -10.07 12.77
CA ALA A 241 7.52 -10.08 11.88
C ALA A 241 7.81 -8.70 11.30
N LEU A 242 6.79 -7.97 10.81
CA LEU A 242 6.91 -6.61 10.31
C LEU A 242 7.45 -5.64 11.36
N ARG A 243 6.93 -5.73 12.59
CA ARG A 243 7.42 -4.91 13.70
C ARG A 243 8.86 -5.24 14.08
N LYS A 244 9.21 -6.54 14.10
CA LYS A 244 10.57 -6.98 14.39
C LYS A 244 11.60 -6.40 13.44
N ILE A 245 11.29 -6.34 12.14
CA ILE A 245 12.17 -5.73 11.13
C ILE A 245 12.03 -4.20 11.06
N LYS A 246 11.12 -3.59 11.85
CA LYS A 246 10.80 -2.16 11.80
C LYS A 246 10.42 -1.73 10.38
N TYR A 247 9.51 -2.50 9.76
CA TYR A 247 9.07 -2.27 8.38
C TYR A 247 8.60 -0.83 8.18
N PRO A 248 9.17 -0.09 7.22
CA PRO A 248 8.87 1.34 7.04
C PRO A 248 7.83 1.63 5.96
N GLY A 249 7.39 0.59 5.23
CA GLY A 249 6.52 0.73 4.05
C GLY A 249 5.02 0.64 4.38
N HIS A 250 4.21 0.52 3.33
CA HIS A 250 2.75 0.40 3.42
C HIS A 250 2.31 -1.07 3.41
N CYS A 251 1.17 -1.33 4.05
CA CYS A 251 0.46 -2.60 4.00
C CYS A 251 -0.79 -2.38 3.15
N SER A 252 -0.66 -2.56 1.84
CA SER A 252 -1.73 -2.23 0.90
C SER A 252 -2.64 -3.42 0.67
N ILE A 253 -3.92 -3.27 1.02
CA ILE A 253 -4.94 -4.28 0.73
C ILE A 253 -5.07 -4.39 -0.79
N GLU A 254 -4.93 -5.60 -1.32
CA GLU A 254 -5.29 -5.95 -2.69
C GLU A 254 -6.43 -6.96 -2.64
N PHE A 255 -7.64 -6.45 -2.89
CA PHE A 255 -8.86 -7.26 -2.80
C PHE A 255 -9.32 -7.67 -4.19
N GLU A 256 -9.40 -8.98 -4.43
CA GLU A 256 -9.70 -9.56 -5.75
C GLU A 256 -10.93 -10.49 -5.73
N LEU A 257 -11.69 -10.46 -4.67
CA LEU A 257 -12.95 -11.20 -4.57
C LEU A 257 -14.07 -10.36 -5.21
N ASP A 258 -15.20 -10.28 -4.99
CA ASP A 258 -16.30 -9.56 -5.58
C ASP A 258 -15.92 -8.17 -6.17
N MET A 259 -15.34 -8.16 -7.38
CA MET A 259 -14.88 -6.95 -8.06
C MET A 259 -16.01 -6.02 -8.54
N LYS A 260 -17.27 -6.41 -8.38
CA LYS A 260 -18.45 -5.58 -8.72
C LYS A 260 -18.98 -4.81 -7.51
N ASP A 261 -18.81 -5.35 -6.31
CA ASP A 261 -19.13 -4.70 -5.04
C ASP A 261 -18.05 -5.03 -3.99
N PRO A 262 -16.82 -4.52 -4.16
CA PRO A 262 -15.69 -4.90 -3.32
C PRO A 262 -15.73 -4.24 -1.93
N LEU A 263 -16.54 -3.19 -1.74
CA LEU A 263 -16.50 -2.38 -0.53
C LEU A 263 -16.78 -3.15 0.76
N PRO A 264 -17.77 -4.09 0.84
CA PRO A 264 -17.98 -4.88 2.06
C PRO A 264 -16.76 -5.73 2.43
N GLY A 265 -16.18 -6.43 1.44
CA GLY A 265 -15.00 -7.29 1.66
C GLY A 265 -13.75 -6.50 1.99
N ILE A 266 -13.54 -5.34 1.34
CA ILE A 266 -12.45 -4.43 1.69
C ILE A 266 -12.62 -3.94 3.13
N ALA A 267 -13.83 -3.51 3.51
CA ALA A 267 -14.11 -3.01 4.86
C ALA A 267 -13.81 -4.06 5.92
N GLU A 268 -14.20 -5.31 5.68
CA GLU A 268 -13.89 -6.43 6.57
C GLU A 268 -12.37 -6.67 6.64
N SER A 269 -11.68 -6.75 5.51
CA SER A 269 -10.24 -6.97 5.43
C SER A 269 -9.43 -5.87 6.13
N VAL A 270 -9.79 -4.61 5.89
CA VAL A 270 -9.19 -3.44 6.55
C VAL A 270 -9.44 -3.46 8.05
N GLY A 271 -10.70 -3.70 8.46
CA GLY A 271 -11.07 -3.76 9.88
C GLY A 271 -10.34 -4.86 10.63
N TYR A 272 -10.28 -6.05 10.03
CA TYR A 272 -9.53 -7.18 10.59
C TYR A 272 -8.03 -6.87 10.72
N PHE A 273 -7.39 -6.39 9.64
CA PHE A 273 -5.96 -6.10 9.66
C PHE A 273 -5.61 -4.99 10.65
N LYS A 274 -6.39 -3.90 10.69
CA LYS A 274 -6.25 -2.85 11.71
C LYS A 274 -6.39 -3.42 13.13
N GLY A 275 -7.40 -4.27 13.37
CA GLY A 275 -7.60 -4.91 14.67
C GLY A 275 -6.45 -5.83 15.09
N VAL A 276 -5.92 -6.63 14.16
CA VAL A 276 -4.73 -7.48 14.43
C VAL A 276 -3.50 -6.60 14.70
N LYS A 277 -3.30 -5.54 13.88
CA LYS A 277 -2.21 -4.59 14.08
C LYS A 277 -2.27 -3.97 15.48
N ASP A 278 -3.42 -3.51 15.92
CA ASP A 278 -3.58 -2.82 17.20
C ASP A 278 -3.53 -3.79 18.39
N GLY A 279 -4.03 -5.02 18.22
CA GLY A 279 -4.06 -6.06 19.25
C GLY A 279 -2.79 -6.92 19.36
N THR A 280 -1.84 -6.78 18.45
CA THR A 280 -0.59 -7.55 18.46
C THR A 280 0.53 -6.70 19.06
N ALA A 281 0.99 -7.03 20.24
CA ALA A 281 2.09 -6.36 20.92
C ALA A 281 3.47 -6.69 20.29
#